data_d9e4f5de5505231009f70872761c9bd8
#
_entry.id   d9e4f5de5505231009f70872761c9bd8
#
_cell.length_a   1.000
_cell.length_b   1.000
_cell.length_c   1.000
_cell.angle_alpha   90.00
_cell.angle_beta   90.00
_cell.angle_gamma   90.00
#
_symmetry.space_group_name_H-M   'P 1'
#
loop_
_entity.id
_entity.type
_entity.pdbx_description
1 polymer ?
#
loop_
_entity_poly.entity_id
_entity_poly.type
_entity_poly.pdbx_seq_one_letter_code
_entity_poly.pdbx_strand_id
1 'polypeptide(L)'
;MTQPADIWTVILAKLEASVGPDVCSTWFRPLTVVGCDEGVLRLHAPNETFRAWLEENYGALLRQTVTEGLGSPREVAIAVPSPAAPDTELLPVVRAAALERASPGSHWLIDHLWTRGAVGIVGAPPKSLKSWLALDMAVAVAAGVPCLGTFPVSTPGPVLLYAAEETLPAVRARLESLARHYQLDLAQIPVWVITADALRLDRADDQRKLEATVLHYQPRLLVLDPLIRLHTLDENASGPMAALLGFFRLLQRKTGTAIALVHHTRKNPAAGGAGYSLRGSSDLYAWLDCFLHLERRRGQLTLKAEHRSAAPFGPVPLQLTQPDGAGTHLQIVTETAAAAGAAPPDGIASRLLDVLAASPNPLSIAELRSRLHVRNQRLLETLRQLVSQRRVSRVDGGYAAAPPMPR
;
A
#
# COMPACT_ATOMS: atom_id res chain seq x y z
N MET A 1 27.15 3.67 56.90
CA MET A 1 25.73 4.12 56.94
C MET A 1 24.87 2.90 56.69
N THR A 2 24.07 2.46 57.67
CA THR A 2 23.19 1.30 57.58
C THR A 2 22.08 1.60 56.56
N GLN A 3 21.80 0.70 55.64
CA GLN A 3 20.78 0.95 54.65
C GLN A 3 19.38 0.99 55.30
N PRO A 4 18.44 1.82 54.80
CA PRO A 4 17.08 1.92 55.37
C PRO A 4 16.34 0.59 55.48
N ALA A 5 16.61 -0.34 54.57
CA ALA A 5 16.02 -1.69 54.56
C ALA A 5 16.52 -2.56 55.75
N ASP A 6 17.80 -2.42 56.15
CA ASP A 6 18.37 -3.16 57.27
C ASP A 6 17.76 -2.69 58.60
N ILE A 7 17.53 -1.38 58.73
CA ILE A 7 16.87 -0.75 59.88
C ILE A 7 15.44 -1.29 60.01
N TRP A 8 14.70 -1.35 58.92
CA TRP A 8 13.32 -1.83 58.92
C TRP A 8 13.22 -3.30 59.35
N THR A 9 14.15 -4.13 58.94
CA THR A 9 14.22 -5.53 59.34
C THR A 9 14.34 -5.69 60.84
N VAL A 10 15.17 -4.87 61.51
CA VAL A 10 15.32 -4.87 62.99
C VAL A 10 14.03 -4.39 63.66
N ILE A 11 13.39 -3.37 63.12
CA ILE A 11 12.14 -2.83 63.67
C ILE A 11 11.02 -3.87 63.51
N LEU A 12 10.90 -4.52 62.38
CA LEU A 12 9.90 -5.59 62.17
C LEU A 12 10.08 -6.74 63.16
N ALA A 13 11.30 -7.19 63.44
CA ALA A 13 11.53 -8.23 64.42
C ALA A 13 11.08 -7.84 65.85
N LYS A 14 11.25 -6.57 66.27
CA LYS A 14 10.76 -6.06 67.54
C LYS A 14 9.23 -5.92 67.56
N LEU A 15 8.64 -5.47 66.48
CA LEU A 15 7.18 -5.40 66.34
C LEU A 15 6.55 -6.80 66.41
N GLU A 16 7.13 -7.77 65.74
CA GLU A 16 6.69 -9.17 65.75
C GLU A 16 6.74 -9.77 67.16
N ALA A 17 7.79 -9.46 67.93
CA ALA A 17 7.90 -9.86 69.31
C ALA A 17 6.84 -9.21 70.24
N SER A 18 6.37 -8.00 69.89
CA SER A 18 5.42 -7.24 70.66
C SER A 18 3.93 -7.58 70.36
N VAL A 19 3.60 -7.83 69.09
CA VAL A 19 2.22 -8.01 68.65
C VAL A 19 1.88 -9.43 68.14
N GLY A 20 2.91 -10.29 68.02
CA GLY A 20 2.81 -11.62 67.45
C GLY A 20 2.93 -11.67 65.93
N PRO A 21 3.23 -12.89 65.40
CA PRO A 21 3.54 -13.04 63.99
C PRO A 21 2.33 -12.74 63.04
N ASP A 22 1.12 -13.06 63.44
CA ASP A 22 -0.08 -12.87 62.61
C ASP A 22 -0.39 -11.40 62.38
N VAL A 23 -0.35 -10.59 63.47
CA VAL A 23 -0.58 -9.15 63.42
C VAL A 23 0.56 -8.47 62.65
N CYS A 24 1.81 -8.88 62.90
CA CYS A 24 2.96 -8.34 62.22
C CYS A 24 2.89 -8.60 60.71
N SER A 25 2.52 -9.80 60.30
CA SER A 25 2.35 -10.18 58.89
C SER A 25 1.25 -9.40 58.20
N THR A 26 0.17 -9.10 58.88
CA THR A 26 -1.00 -8.40 58.34
C THR A 26 -0.79 -6.89 58.22
N TRP A 27 -0.14 -6.26 59.21
CA TRP A 27 -0.15 -4.79 59.35
C TRP A 27 1.21 -4.13 59.21
N PHE A 28 2.32 -4.81 59.46
CA PHE A 28 3.65 -4.20 59.39
C PHE A 28 4.48 -4.69 58.21
N ARG A 29 4.36 -5.95 57.81
CA ARG A 29 5.11 -6.48 56.66
C ARG A 29 4.67 -5.88 55.31
N PRO A 30 3.40 -5.46 55.08
CA PRO A 30 3.00 -4.76 53.85
C PRO A 30 3.54 -3.34 53.72
N LEU A 31 4.15 -2.75 54.79
CA LEU A 31 4.75 -1.45 54.72
C LEU A 31 6.11 -1.51 54.02
N THR A 32 6.35 -0.56 53.12
CA THR A 32 7.65 -0.43 52.43
C THR A 32 8.38 0.82 52.91
N VAL A 33 9.69 0.69 53.22
CA VAL A 33 10.51 1.84 53.60
C VAL A 33 10.91 2.61 52.35
N VAL A 34 10.62 3.91 52.35
CA VAL A 34 11.00 4.83 51.26
C VAL A 34 12.29 5.52 51.53
N GLY A 35 12.56 5.85 52.80
CA GLY A 35 13.77 6.54 53.22
C GLY A 35 13.79 6.82 54.73
N CYS A 36 14.95 7.23 55.19
CA CYS A 36 15.18 7.63 56.59
C CYS A 36 16.08 8.86 56.60
N ASP A 37 15.50 10.06 56.44
CA ASP A 37 16.23 11.32 56.31
C ASP A 37 15.80 12.30 57.42
N GLU A 38 16.71 13.18 57.85
CA GLU A 38 16.45 14.30 58.76
C GLU A 38 15.64 13.94 60.02
N GLY A 39 15.76 12.71 60.51
CA GLY A 39 15.03 12.30 61.72
C GLY A 39 13.62 11.74 61.44
N VAL A 40 13.20 11.57 60.18
CA VAL A 40 11.91 11.02 59.81
C VAL A 40 12.06 9.68 59.09
N LEU A 41 11.41 8.63 59.57
CA LEU A 41 11.27 7.37 58.88
C LEU A 41 10.00 7.44 57.98
N ARG A 42 10.21 7.34 56.66
CA ARG A 42 9.11 7.37 55.68
C ARG A 42 8.74 5.98 55.27
N LEU A 43 7.48 5.65 55.43
CA LEU A 43 6.88 4.37 55.08
C LEU A 43 5.75 4.56 54.04
N HIS A 44 5.61 3.63 53.14
CA HIS A 44 4.44 3.55 52.26
C HIS A 44 3.50 2.44 52.74
N ALA A 45 2.22 2.80 52.88
CA ALA A 45 1.14 1.86 53.12
C ALA A 45 0.43 1.47 51.78
N PRO A 46 -0.15 0.27 51.67
CA PRO A 46 -0.80 -0.20 50.45
C PRO A 46 -1.96 0.68 49.94
N ASN A 47 -2.73 1.28 50.85
CA ASN A 47 -3.84 2.15 50.56
C ASN A 47 -4.23 3.01 51.74
N GLU A 48 -5.12 4.00 51.52
CA GLU A 48 -5.52 4.97 52.53
C GLU A 48 -6.29 4.34 53.72
N THR A 49 -7.12 3.35 53.45
CA THR A 49 -7.87 2.63 54.51
C THR A 49 -6.88 1.87 55.41
N PHE A 50 -5.86 1.24 54.87
CA PHE A 50 -4.83 0.56 55.60
C PHE A 50 -3.99 1.55 56.43
N ARG A 51 -3.60 2.70 55.85
CA ARG A 51 -2.86 3.75 56.56
C ARG A 51 -3.63 4.26 57.77
N ALA A 52 -4.89 4.68 57.57
CA ALA A 52 -5.71 5.24 58.62
C ALA A 52 -5.91 4.25 59.77
N TRP A 53 -6.22 2.99 59.44
CA TRP A 53 -6.42 1.94 60.45
C TRP A 53 -5.13 1.62 61.21
N LEU A 54 -3.98 1.55 60.54
CA LEU A 54 -2.67 1.31 61.16
C LEU A 54 -2.27 2.46 62.11
N GLU A 55 -2.48 3.70 61.69
CA GLU A 55 -2.16 4.87 62.50
C GLU A 55 -3.03 4.91 63.77
N GLU A 56 -4.33 4.62 63.65
CA GLU A 56 -5.29 4.61 64.76
C GLU A 56 -4.93 3.50 65.77
N ASN A 57 -4.65 2.30 65.33
CA ASN A 57 -4.53 1.12 66.18
C ASN A 57 -3.10 0.84 66.66
N TYR A 58 -2.11 1.14 65.83
CA TYR A 58 -0.71 0.77 66.07
C TYR A 58 0.29 1.93 65.86
N GLY A 59 -0.18 3.13 65.56
CA GLY A 59 0.71 4.28 65.33
C GLY A 59 1.60 4.66 66.49
N ALA A 60 1.06 4.54 67.74
CA ALA A 60 1.86 4.78 68.96
C ALA A 60 2.98 3.73 69.16
N LEU A 61 2.61 2.45 69.01
CA LEU A 61 3.54 1.32 69.13
C LEU A 61 4.64 1.40 68.05
N LEU A 62 4.27 1.73 66.80
CA LEU A 62 5.19 1.87 65.69
C LEU A 62 6.22 2.98 65.99
N ARG A 63 5.81 4.15 66.42
CA ARG A 63 6.70 5.27 66.79
C ARG A 63 7.63 4.91 67.95
N GLN A 64 7.11 4.24 68.98
CA GLN A 64 7.91 3.78 70.12
C GLN A 64 8.97 2.78 69.66
N THR A 65 8.60 1.73 68.93
CA THR A 65 9.52 0.69 68.44
C THR A 65 10.60 1.24 67.50
N VAL A 66 10.24 2.22 66.63
CA VAL A 66 11.20 2.92 65.76
C VAL A 66 12.21 3.70 66.60
N THR A 67 11.78 4.42 67.64
CA THR A 67 12.65 5.16 68.56
C THR A 67 13.59 4.22 69.28
N GLU A 68 13.10 3.11 69.84
CA GLU A 68 13.94 2.09 70.55
C GLU A 68 14.87 1.34 69.60
N GLY A 69 14.50 1.16 68.32
CA GLY A 69 15.29 0.48 67.31
C GLY A 69 16.49 1.32 66.80
N LEU A 70 16.29 2.63 66.76
CA LEU A 70 17.28 3.59 66.23
C LEU A 70 18.05 4.36 67.27
N GLY A 71 17.68 4.19 68.54
CA GLY A 71 18.43 4.84 69.70
C GLY A 71 18.25 6.36 69.76
N SER A 72 17.33 6.95 68.96
CA SER A 72 17.02 8.38 68.99
C SER A 72 15.57 8.60 68.57
N PRO A 73 14.86 9.60 69.14
CA PRO A 73 13.51 9.94 68.77
C PRO A 73 13.44 10.27 67.25
N ARG A 74 12.52 9.59 66.57
CA ARG A 74 12.27 9.85 65.16
C ARG A 74 10.78 9.94 64.88
N GLU A 75 10.42 10.83 63.98
CA GLU A 75 9.10 10.92 63.45
C GLU A 75 8.86 9.78 62.45
N VAL A 76 7.68 9.22 62.43
CA VAL A 76 7.26 8.21 61.43
C VAL A 76 6.16 8.81 60.56
N ALA A 77 6.47 9.00 59.33
CA ALA A 77 5.53 9.46 58.31
C ALA A 77 5.05 8.27 57.46
N ILE A 78 3.74 8.00 57.47
CA ILE A 78 3.17 6.94 56.63
C ILE A 78 2.38 7.61 55.50
N ALA A 79 2.80 7.41 54.28
CA ALA A 79 2.13 7.89 53.09
C ALA A 79 1.57 6.72 52.28
N VAL A 80 0.52 6.98 51.54
CA VAL A 80 0.08 6.07 50.46
C VAL A 80 0.75 6.55 49.18
N PRO A 81 1.44 5.67 48.45
CA PRO A 81 1.94 6.08 47.16
C PRO A 81 0.76 6.60 46.35
N SER A 82 0.72 7.87 46.03
CA SER A 82 -0.12 8.35 44.97
C SER A 82 0.24 7.54 43.72
N PRO A 83 -0.67 6.86 43.03
CA PRO A 83 -0.30 6.28 41.74
C PRO A 83 0.39 7.41 41.02
N ALA A 84 1.67 7.22 40.68
CA ALA A 84 2.34 8.14 39.76
C ALA A 84 1.37 8.35 38.62
N ALA A 85 1.00 9.60 38.36
CA ALA A 85 0.15 9.91 37.22
C ALA A 85 0.80 9.15 36.06
N PRO A 86 0.07 8.28 35.32
CA PRO A 86 0.70 7.52 34.26
C PRO A 86 1.49 8.52 33.45
N ASP A 87 2.79 8.25 33.21
CA ASP A 87 3.59 9.02 32.28
C ASP A 87 2.87 8.98 30.97
N THR A 88 1.88 9.87 30.84
CA THR A 88 1.06 9.97 29.64
C THR A 88 1.96 10.70 28.66
N GLU A 89 2.77 9.93 27.96
CA GLU A 89 3.55 10.43 26.86
C GLU A 89 2.56 11.06 25.86
N LEU A 90 2.56 12.37 25.83
CA LEU A 90 1.67 13.11 24.93
C LEU A 90 2.02 12.79 23.49
N LEU A 91 1.02 12.70 22.65
CA LEU A 91 1.27 12.57 21.22
C LEU A 91 2.07 13.77 20.72
N PRO A 92 3.03 13.59 19.81
CA PRO A 92 3.78 14.67 19.21
C PRO A 92 2.83 15.56 18.39
N VAL A 93 2.76 16.85 18.74
CA VAL A 93 1.91 17.83 18.04
C VAL A 93 2.72 19.06 17.65
N VAL A 94 2.44 19.57 16.47
CA VAL A 94 3.00 20.82 15.98
C VAL A 94 1.88 21.77 15.53
N ARG A 95 2.13 23.07 15.56
CA ARG A 95 1.20 24.03 14.98
C ARG A 95 1.11 23.82 13.46
N ALA A 96 -0.09 23.91 12.88
CA ALA A 96 -0.28 23.75 11.44
C ALA A 96 0.62 24.67 10.59
N ALA A 97 0.90 25.89 11.08
CA ALA A 97 1.80 26.84 10.42
C ALA A 97 3.29 26.42 10.44
N ALA A 98 3.67 25.49 11.32
CA ALA A 98 5.03 24.96 11.41
C ALA A 98 5.24 23.70 10.54
N LEU A 99 4.17 23.19 9.90
CA LEU A 99 4.30 22.12 8.93
C LEU A 99 5.07 22.58 7.71
N GLU A 100 5.97 21.74 7.22
CA GLU A 100 6.71 22.02 6.00
C GLU A 100 5.76 22.19 4.81
N ARG A 101 6.02 23.23 4.02
CA ARG A 101 5.29 23.44 2.77
C ARG A 101 5.80 22.47 1.71
N ALA A 102 4.89 21.82 0.99
CA ALA A 102 5.27 21.06 -0.19
C ALA A 102 5.95 21.98 -1.21
N SER A 103 7.14 21.63 -1.67
CA SER A 103 7.82 22.40 -2.70
C SER A 103 7.03 22.32 -4.01
N PRO A 104 6.86 23.44 -4.74
CA PRO A 104 6.25 23.42 -6.07
C PRO A 104 6.98 22.41 -6.97
N GLY A 105 6.26 21.51 -7.63
CA GLY A 105 6.81 20.46 -8.50
C GLY A 105 7.22 19.14 -7.82
N SER A 106 7.27 19.07 -6.48
CA SER A 106 7.67 17.85 -5.76
C SER A 106 6.54 16.83 -5.53
N HIS A 107 5.38 17.04 -6.13
CA HIS A 107 4.20 16.20 -5.89
C HIS A 107 4.32 14.80 -6.52
N TRP A 108 4.97 14.68 -7.66
CA TRP A 108 5.05 13.48 -8.43
C TRP A 108 6.37 12.72 -8.24
N LEU A 109 6.29 11.38 -8.23
CA LEU A 109 7.41 10.48 -8.50
C LEU A 109 7.47 10.22 -10.02
N ILE A 110 6.33 9.86 -10.61
CA ILE A 110 6.12 9.73 -12.06
C ILE A 110 4.92 10.59 -12.40
N ASP A 111 5.10 11.61 -13.23
CA ASP A 111 4.06 12.58 -13.57
C ASP A 111 2.77 11.90 -14.03
N HIS A 112 1.63 12.37 -13.53
CA HIS A 112 0.30 11.84 -13.79
C HIS A 112 0.04 10.37 -13.42
N LEU A 113 1.07 9.58 -13.05
CA LEU A 113 0.92 8.17 -12.72
C LEU A 113 1.09 7.89 -11.23
N TRP A 114 2.11 8.45 -10.58
CA TRP A 114 2.40 8.10 -9.18
C TRP A 114 2.91 9.28 -8.40
N THR A 115 2.28 9.57 -7.25
CA THR A 115 2.73 10.65 -6.38
C THR A 115 3.90 10.22 -5.52
N ARG A 116 4.76 11.16 -5.15
CA ARG A 116 5.94 10.90 -4.31
C ARG A 116 5.52 10.35 -2.95
N GLY A 117 6.17 9.29 -2.52
CA GLY A 117 5.89 8.65 -1.24
C GLY A 117 4.48 8.08 -1.13
N ALA A 118 3.77 7.84 -2.25
CA ALA A 118 2.44 7.27 -2.23
C ALA A 118 2.45 5.76 -2.03
N VAL A 119 1.42 5.24 -1.37
CA VAL A 119 1.08 3.84 -1.42
C VAL A 119 -0.05 3.63 -2.44
N GLY A 120 0.04 2.56 -3.22
CA GLY A 120 -0.97 2.35 -4.24
C GLY A 120 -0.93 1.00 -4.90
N ILE A 121 -1.81 0.82 -5.87
CA ILE A 121 -2.00 -0.44 -6.60
C ILE A 121 -1.86 -0.25 -8.11
N VAL A 122 -1.14 -1.18 -8.73
CA VAL A 122 -1.23 -1.47 -10.17
C VAL A 122 -2.20 -2.63 -10.35
N GLY A 123 -3.45 -2.32 -10.69
CA GLY A 123 -4.56 -3.26 -10.73
C GLY A 123 -4.97 -3.61 -12.15
N ALA A 124 -5.23 -4.89 -12.41
CA ALA A 124 -5.81 -5.36 -13.67
C ALA A 124 -6.33 -6.79 -13.54
N PRO A 125 -7.20 -7.26 -14.46
CA PRO A 125 -7.52 -8.67 -14.59
C PRO A 125 -6.27 -9.52 -14.85
N PRO A 126 -6.30 -10.82 -14.61
CA PRO A 126 -5.20 -11.73 -14.96
C PRO A 126 -4.78 -11.59 -16.44
N LYS A 127 -3.47 -11.69 -16.71
CA LYS A 127 -2.89 -11.60 -18.08
C LYS A 127 -3.11 -10.25 -18.78
N SER A 128 -3.22 -9.16 -18.02
CA SER A 128 -3.40 -7.78 -18.54
C SER A 128 -2.15 -6.93 -18.40
N LEU A 129 -0.96 -7.53 -18.42
CA LEU A 129 0.34 -6.86 -18.51
C LEU A 129 0.71 -5.98 -17.30
N LYS A 130 0.12 -6.23 -16.11
CA LYS A 130 0.44 -5.50 -14.86
C LYS A 130 1.93 -5.48 -14.54
N SER A 131 2.55 -6.67 -14.57
CA SER A 131 3.97 -6.81 -14.26
C SER A 131 4.86 -6.03 -15.25
N TRP A 132 4.48 -5.94 -16.53
CA TRP A 132 5.18 -5.09 -17.50
C TRP A 132 5.11 -3.61 -17.13
N LEU A 133 3.93 -3.11 -16.73
CA LEU A 133 3.80 -1.73 -16.26
C LEU A 133 4.60 -1.49 -14.98
N ALA A 134 4.53 -2.40 -14.02
CA ALA A 134 5.27 -2.28 -12.76
C ALA A 134 6.80 -2.31 -12.97
N LEU A 135 7.29 -3.14 -13.90
CA LEU A 135 8.71 -3.18 -14.28
C LEU A 135 9.14 -1.95 -15.07
N ASP A 136 8.28 -1.41 -15.95
CA ASP A 136 8.54 -0.14 -16.65
C ASP A 136 8.67 1.01 -15.65
N MET A 137 7.75 1.13 -14.69
CA MET A 137 7.86 2.09 -13.58
C MET A 137 9.18 1.93 -12.81
N ALA A 138 9.59 0.68 -12.53
CA ALA A 138 10.81 0.40 -11.80
C ALA A 138 12.06 0.88 -12.56
N VAL A 139 12.16 0.54 -13.85
CA VAL A 139 13.27 0.97 -14.70
C VAL A 139 13.27 2.49 -14.90
N ALA A 140 12.08 3.07 -15.16
CA ALA A 140 11.94 4.50 -15.36
C ALA A 140 12.38 5.31 -14.12
N VAL A 141 11.92 4.92 -12.92
CA VAL A 141 12.32 5.59 -11.66
C VAL A 141 13.79 5.41 -11.37
N ALA A 142 14.34 4.21 -11.60
CA ALA A 142 15.75 3.94 -11.32
C ALA A 142 16.68 4.71 -12.27
N ALA A 143 16.33 4.83 -13.54
CA ALA A 143 17.16 5.47 -14.55
C ALA A 143 16.84 6.96 -14.77
N GLY A 144 15.72 7.48 -14.27
CA GLY A 144 15.30 8.86 -14.51
C GLY A 144 14.79 9.11 -15.93
N VAL A 145 14.35 8.06 -16.63
CA VAL A 145 13.76 8.16 -17.98
C VAL A 145 12.22 8.24 -17.88
N PRO A 146 11.54 8.81 -18.89
CA PRO A 146 10.08 8.85 -18.88
C PRO A 146 9.45 7.45 -18.85
N CYS A 147 8.60 7.16 -17.88
CA CYS A 147 7.83 5.92 -17.81
C CYS A 147 6.90 5.82 -19.04
N LEU A 148 6.80 4.63 -19.63
CA LEU A 148 6.10 4.40 -20.91
C LEU A 148 6.58 5.35 -22.04
N GLY A 149 7.80 5.84 -21.96
CA GLY A 149 8.34 6.82 -22.90
C GLY A 149 7.66 8.20 -22.89
N THR A 150 6.76 8.46 -21.96
CA THR A 150 5.86 9.63 -21.96
C THR A 150 5.80 10.38 -20.65
N PHE A 151 5.79 9.70 -19.51
CA PHE A 151 5.56 10.31 -18.20
C PHE A 151 6.88 10.59 -17.48
N PRO A 152 7.30 11.86 -17.34
CA PRO A 152 8.56 12.22 -16.69
C PRO A 152 8.68 11.66 -15.27
N VAL A 153 9.89 11.28 -14.88
CA VAL A 153 10.24 10.94 -13.49
C VAL A 153 10.84 12.15 -12.81
N SER A 154 10.16 12.67 -11.79
CA SER A 154 10.57 13.90 -11.11
C SER A 154 11.67 13.68 -10.07
N THR A 155 11.74 12.49 -9.46
CA THR A 155 12.74 12.16 -8.43
C THR A 155 13.29 10.75 -8.63
N PRO A 156 14.25 10.58 -9.56
CA PRO A 156 14.87 9.27 -9.80
C PRO A 156 15.67 8.79 -8.60
N GLY A 157 15.93 7.48 -8.55
CA GLY A 157 16.76 6.85 -7.52
C GLY A 157 16.52 5.36 -7.40
N PRO A 158 17.14 4.69 -6.41
CA PRO A 158 17.09 3.24 -6.28
C PRO A 158 15.67 2.69 -6.23
N VAL A 159 15.47 1.51 -6.81
CA VAL A 159 14.20 0.77 -6.78
C VAL A 159 14.43 -0.61 -6.20
N LEU A 160 13.52 -1.04 -5.34
CA LEU A 160 13.49 -2.39 -4.79
C LEU A 160 12.29 -3.15 -5.37
N LEU A 161 12.52 -4.35 -5.89
CA LEU A 161 11.52 -5.18 -6.56
C LEU A 161 11.43 -6.55 -5.93
N TYR A 162 10.22 -7.05 -5.68
CA TYR A 162 9.93 -8.44 -5.39
C TYR A 162 8.90 -8.99 -6.37
N ALA A 163 9.25 -10.03 -7.11
CA ALA A 163 8.39 -10.69 -8.09
C ALA A 163 8.17 -12.15 -7.67
N ALA A 164 7.04 -12.42 -6.98
CA ALA A 164 6.79 -13.70 -6.34
C ALA A 164 6.28 -14.81 -7.27
N GLU A 165 5.78 -14.48 -8.46
CA GLU A 165 5.22 -15.46 -9.41
C GLU A 165 6.16 -15.76 -10.58
N GLU A 166 7.20 -14.99 -10.77
CA GLU A 166 8.12 -15.16 -11.89
C GLU A 166 9.47 -15.73 -11.43
N THR A 167 10.13 -16.49 -12.31
CA THR A 167 11.50 -16.93 -12.05
C THR A 167 12.47 -15.76 -12.19
N LEU A 168 13.54 -15.75 -11.41
CA LEU A 168 14.56 -14.69 -11.48
C LEU A 168 15.13 -14.49 -12.90
N PRO A 169 15.41 -15.56 -13.71
CA PRO A 169 15.80 -15.37 -15.11
C PRO A 169 14.74 -14.67 -15.96
N ALA A 170 13.43 -14.92 -15.72
CA ALA A 170 12.35 -14.27 -16.46
C ALA A 170 12.25 -12.78 -16.10
N VAL A 171 12.36 -12.45 -14.81
CA VAL A 171 12.43 -11.06 -14.34
C VAL A 171 13.62 -10.34 -14.97
N ARG A 172 14.80 -10.95 -14.93
CA ARG A 172 16.00 -10.40 -15.55
C ARG A 172 15.81 -10.14 -17.05
N ALA A 173 15.28 -11.11 -17.81
CA ALA A 173 15.06 -10.97 -19.24
C ALA A 173 14.12 -9.79 -19.58
N ARG A 174 13.07 -9.56 -18.74
CA ARG A 174 12.17 -8.40 -18.90
C ARG A 174 12.86 -7.07 -18.57
N LEU A 175 13.66 -7.01 -17.51
CA LEU A 175 14.44 -5.83 -17.16
C LEU A 175 15.47 -5.50 -18.26
N GLU A 176 16.16 -6.50 -18.80
CA GLU A 176 17.07 -6.35 -19.96
C GLU A 176 16.34 -5.87 -21.21
N SER A 177 15.10 -6.33 -21.40
CA SER A 177 14.24 -5.90 -22.51
C SER A 177 13.87 -4.43 -22.41
N LEU A 178 13.46 -3.98 -21.22
CA LEU A 178 13.15 -2.58 -20.94
C LEU A 178 14.40 -1.70 -21.00
N ALA A 179 15.53 -2.15 -20.45
CA ALA A 179 16.81 -1.43 -20.55
C ALA A 179 17.21 -1.20 -22.00
N ARG A 180 17.08 -2.23 -22.88
CA ARG A 180 17.32 -2.08 -24.33
C ARG A 180 16.37 -1.08 -24.98
N HIS A 181 15.10 -1.11 -24.62
CA HIS A 181 14.12 -0.14 -25.13
C HIS A 181 14.53 1.30 -24.82
N TYR A 182 14.97 1.55 -23.59
CA TYR A 182 15.44 2.87 -23.15
C TYR A 182 16.90 3.17 -23.49
N GLN A 183 17.59 2.29 -24.21
CA GLN A 183 19.01 2.40 -24.56
C GLN A 183 19.92 2.55 -23.33
N LEU A 184 19.62 1.78 -22.27
CA LEU A 184 20.33 1.79 -21.01
C LEU A 184 21.13 0.50 -20.81
N ASP A 185 22.21 0.60 -20.04
CA ASP A 185 22.90 -0.57 -19.50
C ASP A 185 22.25 -0.97 -18.16
N LEU A 186 21.68 -2.17 -18.10
CA LEU A 186 21.05 -2.68 -16.88
C LEU A 186 22.01 -2.69 -15.68
N ALA A 187 23.31 -2.86 -15.91
CA ALA A 187 24.32 -2.87 -14.85
C ALA A 187 24.50 -1.50 -14.16
N GLN A 188 24.10 -0.42 -14.82
CA GLN A 188 24.18 0.95 -14.30
C GLN A 188 22.87 1.44 -13.66
N ILE A 189 21.78 0.65 -13.78
CA ILE A 189 20.47 1.05 -13.23
C ILE A 189 20.33 0.49 -11.82
N PRO A 190 20.06 1.32 -10.78
CA PRO A 190 19.93 0.86 -9.40
C PRO A 190 18.57 0.20 -9.13
N VAL A 191 18.29 -0.90 -9.82
CA VAL A 191 17.15 -1.80 -9.57
C VAL A 191 17.65 -3.01 -8.80
N TRP A 192 17.18 -3.15 -7.58
CA TRP A 192 17.53 -4.24 -6.68
C TRP A 192 16.36 -5.23 -6.59
N VAL A 193 16.65 -6.51 -6.73
CA VAL A 193 15.63 -7.57 -6.69
C VAL A 193 15.76 -8.36 -5.40
N ILE A 194 14.67 -8.47 -4.65
CA ILE A 194 14.58 -9.36 -3.48
C ILE A 194 14.49 -10.80 -3.99
N THR A 195 15.46 -11.63 -3.63
CA THR A 195 15.58 -13.02 -4.09
C THR A 195 15.10 -14.04 -3.06
N ALA A 196 14.35 -13.61 -2.05
CA ALA A 196 13.78 -14.50 -1.05
C ALA A 196 12.76 -15.45 -1.70
N ASP A 197 12.84 -16.74 -1.38
CA ASP A 197 11.93 -17.77 -1.90
C ASP A 197 10.47 -17.52 -1.53
N ALA A 198 10.24 -16.92 -0.37
CA ALA A 198 8.93 -16.49 0.10
C ALA A 198 9.05 -15.23 0.97
N LEU A 199 8.06 -14.36 0.86
CA LEU A 199 7.89 -13.18 1.69
C LEU A 199 6.44 -13.15 2.18
N ARG A 200 6.22 -13.24 3.49
CA ARG A 200 4.90 -13.28 4.12
C ARG A 200 4.71 -12.11 5.07
N LEU A 201 4.12 -11.04 4.55
CA LEU A 201 3.97 -9.77 5.27
C LEU A 201 2.77 -9.74 6.24
N ASP A 202 2.06 -10.85 6.37
CA ASP A 202 1.19 -11.14 7.51
C ASP A 202 1.96 -11.66 8.74
N ARG A 203 3.30 -11.77 8.66
CA ARG A 203 4.20 -12.18 9.74
C ARG A 203 5.13 -11.04 10.14
N ALA A 204 5.23 -10.80 11.45
CA ALA A 204 6.07 -9.72 11.99
C ALA A 204 7.55 -9.85 11.62
N ASP A 205 8.07 -11.10 11.51
CA ASP A 205 9.47 -11.34 11.15
C ASP A 205 9.80 -10.87 9.74
N ASP A 206 8.93 -11.17 8.78
CA ASP A 206 9.13 -10.76 7.39
C ASP A 206 8.87 -9.27 7.19
N GLN A 207 7.95 -8.68 7.99
CA GLN A 207 7.79 -7.22 8.05
C GLN A 207 9.08 -6.54 8.52
N ARG A 208 9.71 -7.04 9.59
CA ARG A 208 10.99 -6.49 10.09
C ARG A 208 12.12 -6.62 9.06
N LYS A 209 12.21 -7.77 8.38
CA LYS A 209 13.21 -7.97 7.31
C LYS A 209 13.00 -7.02 6.15
N LEU A 210 11.75 -6.85 5.68
CA LEU A 210 11.44 -5.91 4.61
C LEU A 210 11.77 -4.47 5.03
N GLU A 211 11.38 -4.07 6.24
CA GLU A 211 11.69 -2.74 6.77
C GLU A 211 13.20 -2.48 6.83
N ALA A 212 13.98 -3.42 7.37
CA ALA A 212 15.43 -3.33 7.42
C ALA A 212 16.04 -3.24 6.01
N THR A 213 15.51 -4.00 5.03
CA THR A 213 15.94 -3.95 3.64
C THR A 213 15.64 -2.59 3.02
N VAL A 214 14.44 -2.05 3.22
CA VAL A 214 14.05 -0.72 2.70
C VAL A 214 14.91 0.38 3.34
N LEU A 215 15.18 0.31 4.62
CA LEU A 215 16.07 1.26 5.32
C LEU A 215 17.52 1.20 4.81
N HIS A 216 18.01 0.01 4.45
CA HIS A 216 19.36 -0.18 3.91
C HIS A 216 19.50 0.36 2.49
N TYR A 217 18.59 0.01 1.58
CA TYR A 217 18.67 0.41 0.16
C TYR A 217 18.07 1.78 -0.12
N GLN A 218 17.26 2.34 0.78
CA GLN A 218 16.58 3.64 0.67
C GLN A 218 15.92 3.86 -0.71
N PRO A 219 15.08 2.92 -1.19
CA PRO A 219 14.51 3.01 -2.52
C PRO A 219 13.52 4.18 -2.63
N ARG A 220 13.46 4.80 -3.80
CA ARG A 220 12.39 5.74 -4.17
C ARG A 220 11.08 5.03 -4.42
N LEU A 221 11.14 3.80 -4.92
CA LEU A 221 9.99 2.96 -5.22
C LEU A 221 10.25 1.51 -4.75
N LEU A 222 9.30 0.96 -4.01
CA LEU A 222 9.21 -0.46 -3.69
C LEU A 222 8.08 -1.07 -4.52
N VAL A 223 8.40 -2.06 -5.36
CA VAL A 223 7.42 -2.80 -6.17
C VAL A 223 7.26 -4.20 -5.62
N LEU A 224 6.03 -4.60 -5.36
CA LEU A 224 5.69 -5.93 -4.82
C LEU A 224 4.64 -6.60 -5.72
N ASP A 225 5.03 -7.64 -6.44
CA ASP A 225 4.23 -8.31 -7.48
C ASP A 225 4.09 -9.82 -7.24
N PRO A 226 2.88 -10.34 -6.99
CA PRO A 226 1.65 -9.65 -6.65
C PRO A 226 1.33 -9.68 -5.13
N LEU A 227 0.42 -8.81 -4.68
CA LEU A 227 -0.02 -8.72 -3.28
C LEU A 227 -0.51 -10.06 -2.72
N ILE A 228 -1.30 -10.83 -3.48
CA ILE A 228 -1.84 -12.13 -3.05
C ILE A 228 -0.77 -13.16 -2.64
N ARG A 229 0.48 -12.98 -3.05
CA ARG A 229 1.61 -13.86 -2.67
C ARG A 229 2.34 -13.40 -1.41
N LEU A 230 2.00 -12.21 -0.90
CA LEU A 230 2.66 -11.63 0.27
C LEU A 230 1.97 -11.97 1.60
N HIS A 231 0.85 -12.66 1.57
CA HIS A 231 0.08 -13.01 2.77
C HIS A 231 -0.75 -14.29 2.55
N THR A 232 -1.29 -14.82 3.64
CA THR A 232 -2.21 -15.96 3.66
C THR A 232 -3.63 -15.56 4.09
N LEU A 233 -3.88 -14.26 4.23
CA LEU A 233 -5.15 -13.70 4.70
C LEU A 233 -6.27 -13.86 3.66
N ASP A 234 -7.50 -13.95 4.11
CA ASP A 234 -8.66 -13.75 3.23
C ASP A 234 -8.77 -12.26 2.87
N GLU A 235 -8.62 -11.94 1.59
CA GLU A 235 -8.70 -10.57 1.07
C GLU A 235 -10.07 -9.91 1.30
N ASN A 236 -11.13 -10.69 1.59
CA ASN A 236 -12.45 -10.15 1.91
C ASN A 236 -12.61 -9.85 3.42
N ALA A 237 -11.69 -10.33 4.26
CA ALA A 237 -11.70 -10.07 5.69
C ALA A 237 -11.05 -8.71 5.99
N SER A 238 -11.87 -7.68 6.29
CA SER A 238 -11.42 -6.29 6.48
C SER A 238 -10.37 -6.12 7.58
N GLY A 239 -10.55 -6.76 8.74
CA GLY A 239 -9.64 -6.57 9.88
C GLY A 239 -8.19 -6.99 9.61
N PRO A 240 -7.93 -8.26 9.24
CA PRO A 240 -6.58 -8.72 8.91
C PRO A 240 -5.95 -7.95 7.74
N MET A 241 -6.72 -7.62 6.71
CA MET A 241 -6.24 -6.81 5.59
C MET A 241 -5.87 -5.39 6.01
N ALA A 242 -6.67 -4.75 6.88
CA ALA A 242 -6.37 -3.43 7.41
C ALA A 242 -5.03 -3.40 8.17
N ALA A 243 -4.71 -4.45 8.94
CA ALA A 243 -3.42 -4.57 9.62
C ALA A 243 -2.23 -4.63 8.64
N LEU A 244 -2.35 -5.43 7.58
CA LEU A 244 -1.34 -5.52 6.51
C LEU A 244 -1.16 -4.19 5.78
N LEU A 245 -2.26 -3.53 5.43
CA LEU A 245 -2.24 -2.21 4.78
C LEU A 245 -1.67 -1.14 5.72
N GLY A 246 -1.95 -1.25 7.02
CA GLY A 246 -1.36 -0.42 8.08
C GLY A 246 0.17 -0.53 8.13
N PHE A 247 0.72 -1.74 8.00
CA PHE A 247 2.16 -1.96 7.91
C PHE A 247 2.78 -1.20 6.72
N PHE A 248 2.21 -1.31 5.51
CA PHE A 248 2.72 -0.57 4.34
C PHE A 248 2.66 0.95 4.56
N ARG A 249 1.60 1.45 5.19
CA ARG A 249 1.47 2.88 5.49
C ARG A 249 2.52 3.34 6.52
N LEU A 250 2.79 2.54 7.54
CA LEU A 250 3.85 2.84 8.52
C LEU A 250 5.24 2.81 7.88
N LEU A 251 5.52 1.79 7.05
CA LEU A 251 6.78 1.68 6.31
C LEU A 251 6.99 2.91 5.42
N GLN A 252 5.96 3.30 4.67
CA GLN A 252 5.99 4.50 3.83
C GLN A 252 6.26 5.77 4.63
N ARG A 253 5.55 5.99 5.75
CA ARG A 253 5.75 7.17 6.60
C ARG A 253 7.16 7.23 7.20
N LYS A 254 7.71 6.09 7.60
CA LYS A 254 9.03 5.97 8.20
C LYS A 254 10.16 6.23 7.21
N THR A 255 9.99 5.81 5.96
CA THR A 255 11.07 5.79 4.95
C THR A 255 10.90 6.81 3.83
N GLY A 256 9.68 7.33 3.62
CA GLY A 256 9.34 8.17 2.47
C GLY A 256 9.29 7.41 1.14
N THR A 257 9.49 6.08 1.15
CA THR A 257 9.47 5.22 -0.03
C THR A 257 8.06 5.12 -0.62
N ALA A 258 7.91 5.32 -1.92
CA ALA A 258 6.67 5.01 -2.63
C ALA A 258 6.50 3.48 -2.73
N ILE A 259 5.29 2.97 -2.53
CA ILE A 259 5.01 1.54 -2.52
C ILE A 259 3.94 1.20 -3.56
N ALA A 260 4.31 0.42 -4.57
CA ALA A 260 3.43 -0.06 -5.63
C ALA A 260 3.15 -1.57 -5.44
N LEU A 261 1.91 -1.90 -5.11
CA LEU A 261 1.44 -3.28 -5.01
C LEU A 261 0.79 -3.67 -6.32
N VAL A 262 1.18 -4.82 -6.88
CA VAL A 262 0.48 -5.37 -8.05
C VAL A 262 -0.66 -6.26 -7.56
N HIS A 263 -1.88 -6.03 -8.06
CA HIS A 263 -3.04 -6.76 -7.58
C HIS A 263 -4.03 -7.11 -8.71
N HIS A 264 -4.81 -8.17 -8.47
CA HIS A 264 -5.84 -8.59 -9.41
C HIS A 264 -7.15 -7.82 -9.21
N THR A 265 -7.76 -7.40 -10.34
CA THR A 265 -9.13 -6.86 -10.33
C THR A 265 -10.14 -7.95 -10.69
N ARG A 266 -11.41 -7.70 -10.38
CA ARG A 266 -12.53 -8.58 -10.77
C ARG A 266 -12.69 -8.57 -12.29
N LYS A 267 -13.09 -9.71 -12.89
CA LYS A 267 -13.26 -9.83 -14.35
C LYS A 267 -14.43 -9.02 -14.93
N ASN A 268 -15.47 -8.78 -14.14
CA ASN A 268 -16.65 -7.99 -14.52
C ASN A 268 -16.96 -7.00 -13.37
N PRO A 269 -16.47 -5.76 -13.41
CA PRO A 269 -16.99 -4.75 -12.52
C PRO A 269 -18.46 -4.50 -12.90
N ALA A 270 -19.39 -4.72 -11.97
CA ALA A 270 -20.73 -4.14 -12.09
C ALA A 270 -20.57 -2.64 -12.33
N ALA A 271 -21.53 -1.98 -13.02
CA ALA A 271 -21.46 -0.59 -13.48
C ALA A 271 -21.22 0.44 -12.36
N GLY A 272 -20.04 0.42 -11.76
CA GLY A 272 -19.52 1.33 -10.74
C GLY A 272 -18.06 1.60 -11.04
N GLY A 273 -17.54 2.78 -10.79
CA GLY A 273 -16.19 3.25 -11.18
C GLY A 273 -15.04 2.28 -10.88
N ALA A 274 -13.83 2.62 -11.31
CA ALA A 274 -12.64 1.75 -11.24
C ALA A 274 -12.35 1.19 -9.83
N GLY A 275 -12.69 1.93 -8.77
CA GLY A 275 -12.53 1.49 -7.38
C GLY A 275 -13.32 0.23 -7.01
N TYR A 276 -14.49 0.01 -7.59
CA TYR A 276 -15.30 -1.20 -7.37
C TYR A 276 -14.74 -2.44 -8.10
N SER A 277 -13.75 -2.27 -8.95
CA SER A 277 -13.12 -3.37 -9.69
C SER A 277 -12.07 -4.12 -8.88
N LEU A 278 -11.53 -3.56 -7.78
CA LEU A 278 -10.56 -4.25 -6.94
C LEU A 278 -11.17 -5.49 -6.29
N ARG A 279 -10.40 -6.57 -6.25
CA ARG A 279 -10.72 -7.78 -5.50
C ARG A 279 -10.41 -7.51 -4.03
N GLY A 280 -11.31 -7.91 -3.12
CA GLY A 280 -11.11 -7.71 -1.68
C GLY A 280 -12.06 -6.68 -1.07
N SER A 281 -11.74 -6.21 0.12
CA SER A 281 -12.56 -5.28 0.90
C SER A 281 -12.54 -3.86 0.30
N SER A 282 -13.61 -3.09 0.57
CA SER A 282 -13.69 -1.65 0.26
C SER A 282 -12.54 -0.85 0.90
N ASP A 283 -11.97 -1.36 2.00
CA ASP A 283 -10.87 -0.74 2.73
C ASP A 283 -9.59 -0.66 1.87
N LEU A 284 -9.38 -1.65 0.97
CA LEU A 284 -8.25 -1.64 0.06
C LEU A 284 -8.28 -0.40 -0.85
N TYR A 285 -9.43 -0.06 -1.44
CA TYR A 285 -9.54 1.13 -2.27
C TYR A 285 -9.44 2.44 -1.46
N ALA A 286 -10.06 2.48 -0.28
CA ALA A 286 -9.99 3.65 0.60
C ALA A 286 -8.57 3.95 1.09
N TRP A 287 -7.71 2.93 1.19
CA TRP A 287 -6.33 3.05 1.64
C TRP A 287 -5.40 3.68 0.59
N LEU A 288 -5.70 3.54 -0.72
CA LEU A 288 -4.83 3.97 -1.82
C LEU A 288 -4.65 5.48 -1.89
N ASP A 289 -3.42 5.90 -2.20
CA ASP A 289 -3.12 7.25 -2.68
C ASP A 289 -3.11 7.31 -4.21
N CYS A 290 -2.65 6.21 -4.86
CA CYS A 290 -2.61 6.06 -6.31
C CYS A 290 -3.20 4.71 -6.74
N PHE A 291 -3.98 4.71 -7.80
CA PHE A 291 -4.50 3.50 -8.42
C PHE A 291 -4.29 3.54 -9.94
N LEU A 292 -3.39 2.70 -10.44
CA LEU A 292 -3.22 2.48 -11.88
C LEU A 292 -4.07 1.29 -12.29
N HIS A 293 -5.07 1.53 -13.10
CA HIS A 293 -6.00 0.50 -13.56
C HIS A 293 -5.77 0.18 -15.04
N LEU A 294 -5.33 -1.06 -15.32
CA LEU A 294 -5.27 -1.60 -16.67
C LEU A 294 -6.55 -2.37 -16.96
N GLU A 295 -7.21 -2.01 -18.02
CA GLU A 295 -8.43 -2.66 -18.49
C GLU A 295 -8.30 -3.04 -19.97
N ARG A 296 -8.82 -4.23 -20.32
CA ARG A 296 -8.90 -4.64 -21.71
C ARG A 296 -10.37 -4.66 -22.15
N ARG A 297 -10.73 -3.74 -23.04
CA ARG A 297 -12.05 -3.65 -23.65
C ARG A 297 -11.95 -3.85 -25.15
N ARG A 298 -12.73 -4.76 -25.73
CA ARG A 298 -12.76 -5.05 -27.17
C ARG A 298 -11.37 -5.29 -27.79
N GLY A 299 -10.49 -5.95 -27.04
CA GLY A 299 -9.13 -6.22 -27.48
C GLY A 299 -8.10 -5.12 -27.18
N GLN A 300 -8.54 -3.88 -26.98
CA GLN A 300 -7.67 -2.75 -26.63
C GLN A 300 -7.36 -2.75 -25.13
N LEU A 301 -6.08 -2.65 -24.78
CA LEU A 301 -5.61 -2.38 -23.43
C LEU A 301 -5.63 -0.87 -23.19
N THR A 302 -6.13 -0.43 -22.04
CA THR A 302 -6.12 0.97 -21.62
C THR A 302 -5.57 1.11 -20.21
N LEU A 303 -4.90 2.24 -19.94
CA LEU A 303 -4.44 2.65 -18.63
C LEU A 303 -5.25 3.84 -18.15
N LYS A 304 -5.74 3.78 -16.92
CA LYS A 304 -6.34 4.88 -16.19
C LYS A 304 -5.62 5.03 -14.84
N ALA A 305 -5.37 6.26 -14.42
CA ALA A 305 -4.82 6.58 -13.11
C ALA A 305 -5.85 7.36 -12.27
N GLU A 306 -5.99 6.98 -11.01
CA GLU A 306 -6.80 7.67 -10.02
C GLU A 306 -5.91 8.01 -8.81
N HIS A 307 -6.09 9.21 -8.26
CA HIS A 307 -5.25 9.75 -7.20
C HIS A 307 -6.10 10.33 -6.08
N ARG A 308 -5.61 10.22 -4.84
CA ARG A 308 -6.24 10.86 -3.68
C ARG A 308 -6.10 12.38 -3.70
N SER A 309 -4.96 12.88 -4.19
CA SER A 309 -4.55 14.28 -4.08
C SER A 309 -4.29 14.98 -5.42
N ALA A 310 -4.64 14.33 -6.53
CA ALA A 310 -4.49 14.89 -7.88
C ALA A 310 -5.67 14.50 -8.77
N ALA A 311 -5.82 15.20 -9.90
CA ALA A 311 -6.84 14.86 -10.89
C ALA A 311 -6.58 13.46 -11.50
N PRO A 312 -7.64 12.69 -11.81
CA PRO A 312 -7.49 11.43 -12.50
C PRO A 312 -6.94 11.65 -13.91
N PHE A 313 -6.21 10.63 -14.42
CA PHE A 313 -5.63 10.64 -15.75
C PHE A 313 -6.14 9.46 -16.59
N GLY A 314 -6.26 9.67 -17.90
CA GLY A 314 -6.68 8.64 -18.85
C GLY A 314 -8.21 8.53 -19.01
N PRO A 315 -8.74 7.45 -19.64
CA PRO A 315 -8.00 6.29 -20.12
C PRO A 315 -7.15 6.56 -21.37
N VAL A 316 -5.92 6.02 -21.39
CA VAL A 316 -5.04 6.04 -22.56
C VAL A 316 -4.83 4.62 -23.10
N PRO A 317 -4.84 4.42 -24.43
CA PRO A 317 -4.61 3.10 -25.02
C PRO A 317 -3.14 2.71 -24.90
N LEU A 318 -2.91 1.43 -24.56
CA LEU A 318 -1.59 0.81 -24.47
C LEU A 318 -1.47 -0.38 -25.40
N GLN A 319 -0.26 -0.65 -25.86
CA GLN A 319 0.10 -1.84 -26.61
C GLN A 319 1.43 -2.39 -26.11
N LEU A 320 1.53 -3.72 -26.01
CA LEU A 320 2.82 -4.40 -25.86
C LEU A 320 3.45 -4.51 -27.23
N THR A 321 4.63 -3.93 -27.40
CA THR A 321 5.38 -3.93 -28.67
C THR A 321 6.70 -4.67 -28.52
N GLN A 322 7.16 -5.27 -29.61
CA GLN A 322 8.44 -5.93 -29.71
C GLN A 322 9.05 -5.56 -31.08
N PRO A 323 9.60 -4.34 -31.20
CA PRO A 323 10.25 -3.92 -32.45
C PRO A 323 11.54 -4.72 -32.67
N ASP A 324 11.90 -4.95 -33.95
CA ASP A 324 13.16 -5.58 -34.30
C ASP A 324 14.35 -4.78 -33.74
N GLY A 325 15.24 -5.44 -33.02
CA GLY A 325 16.41 -4.83 -32.39
C GLY A 325 16.16 -4.01 -31.13
N ALA A 326 14.91 -3.66 -30.81
CA ALA A 326 14.53 -3.02 -29.56
C ALA A 326 13.91 -4.03 -28.59
N GLY A 327 13.90 -3.69 -27.29
CA GLY A 327 13.31 -4.57 -26.28
C GLY A 327 11.79 -4.54 -26.29
N THR A 328 11.16 -5.64 -25.85
CA THR A 328 9.72 -5.69 -25.58
C THR A 328 9.37 -4.70 -24.49
N HIS A 329 8.36 -3.86 -24.73
CA HIS A 329 7.90 -2.82 -23.80
C HIS A 329 6.43 -2.48 -24.01
N LEU A 330 5.82 -1.78 -23.04
CA LEU A 330 4.52 -1.16 -23.19
C LEU A 330 4.68 0.23 -23.82
N GLN A 331 3.81 0.55 -24.76
CA GLN A 331 3.79 1.84 -25.45
C GLN A 331 2.39 2.43 -25.43
N ILE A 332 2.30 3.77 -25.27
CA ILE A 332 1.04 4.50 -25.48
C ILE A 332 0.77 4.56 -26.98
N VAL A 333 -0.44 4.19 -27.34
CA VAL A 333 -0.89 4.28 -28.74
C VAL A 333 -1.44 5.69 -28.98
N THR A 334 -0.70 6.52 -29.71
CA THR A 334 -1.20 7.82 -30.19
C THR A 334 -2.14 7.61 -31.38
N GLU A 335 -3.15 8.47 -31.56
CA GLU A 335 -4.09 8.34 -32.68
C GLU A 335 -3.41 8.25 -34.06
N THR A 336 -2.23 8.89 -34.21
CA THR A 336 -1.40 8.78 -35.42
C THR A 336 -0.80 7.37 -35.61
N ALA A 337 -0.43 6.68 -34.51
CA ALA A 337 0.07 5.30 -34.57
C ALA A 337 -1.11 4.30 -34.70
N ALA A 338 -2.28 4.62 -34.16
CA ALA A 338 -3.48 3.82 -34.36
C ALA A 338 -3.92 3.79 -35.85
N ALA A 339 -3.65 4.86 -36.59
CA ALA A 339 -3.86 4.90 -38.04
C ALA A 339 -2.79 4.11 -38.81
N ALA A 340 -1.56 4.02 -38.30
CA ALA A 340 -0.46 3.29 -38.94
C ALA A 340 -0.37 1.80 -38.53
N GLY A 341 -0.88 1.45 -37.34
CA GLY A 341 -0.92 0.09 -36.80
C GLY A 341 -2.29 -0.60 -36.86
N ALA A 342 -3.26 0.02 -37.53
CA ALA A 342 -4.50 -0.66 -37.86
C ALA A 342 -4.11 -1.86 -38.72
N ALA A 343 -4.23 -3.06 -38.15
CA ALA A 343 -4.29 -4.28 -38.96
C ALA A 343 -5.24 -4.02 -40.13
N PRO A 344 -4.93 -4.54 -41.34
CA PRO A 344 -5.75 -4.29 -42.49
C PRO A 344 -7.21 -4.54 -42.10
N PRO A 345 -8.16 -3.67 -42.48
CA PRO A 345 -9.55 -3.72 -42.02
C PRO A 345 -9.97 -5.17 -42.07
N ASP A 346 -10.41 -5.70 -40.92
CA ASP A 346 -10.87 -7.07 -40.78
C ASP A 346 -11.44 -7.48 -42.11
N GLY A 347 -10.97 -8.57 -42.77
CA GLY A 347 -11.41 -8.93 -44.12
C GLY A 347 -12.93 -8.98 -44.31
N ILE A 348 -13.69 -8.81 -43.23
CA ILE A 348 -15.13 -8.62 -43.16
C ILE A 348 -15.55 -7.25 -43.72
N ALA A 349 -14.86 -6.15 -43.40
CA ALA A 349 -15.23 -4.82 -43.91
C ALA A 349 -15.06 -4.74 -45.46
N SER A 350 -13.92 -5.27 -45.96
CA SER A 350 -13.69 -5.39 -47.40
C SER A 350 -14.71 -6.31 -48.06
N ARG A 351 -14.90 -7.52 -47.53
CA ARG A 351 -15.89 -8.48 -48.03
C ARG A 351 -17.31 -7.94 -47.96
N LEU A 352 -17.65 -7.13 -46.93
CA LEU A 352 -18.97 -6.51 -46.79
C LEU A 352 -19.18 -5.44 -47.87
N LEU A 353 -18.17 -4.63 -48.15
CA LEU A 353 -18.23 -3.63 -49.23
C LEU A 353 -18.30 -4.31 -50.59
N ASP A 354 -17.56 -5.40 -50.84
CA ASP A 354 -17.62 -6.17 -52.09
C ASP A 354 -19.00 -6.78 -52.30
N VAL A 355 -19.61 -7.34 -51.25
CA VAL A 355 -20.96 -7.91 -51.29
C VAL A 355 -22.03 -6.84 -51.54
N LEU A 356 -21.88 -5.66 -50.92
CA LEU A 356 -22.80 -4.53 -51.14
C LEU A 356 -22.62 -3.91 -52.53
N ALA A 357 -21.39 -3.78 -53.01
CA ALA A 357 -21.10 -3.25 -54.36
C ALA A 357 -21.57 -4.19 -55.48
N ALA A 358 -21.52 -5.50 -55.24
CA ALA A 358 -22.01 -6.51 -56.19
C ALA A 358 -23.54 -6.68 -56.19
N SER A 359 -24.26 -6.03 -55.28
CA SER A 359 -25.71 -6.19 -55.11
C SER A 359 -26.46 -4.97 -55.67
N PRO A 360 -27.32 -5.13 -56.65
CA PRO A 360 -28.08 -4.00 -57.22
C PRO A 360 -29.16 -3.46 -56.27
N ASN A 361 -29.57 -4.26 -55.29
CA ASN A 361 -30.59 -3.90 -54.31
C ASN A 361 -29.97 -3.84 -52.89
N PRO A 362 -30.52 -3.01 -51.97
CA PRO A 362 -30.11 -3.00 -50.57
C PRO A 362 -30.26 -4.38 -49.95
N LEU A 363 -29.26 -4.77 -49.11
CA LEU A 363 -29.27 -6.06 -48.44
C LEU A 363 -29.64 -5.91 -46.96
N SER A 364 -30.52 -6.77 -46.49
CA SER A 364 -30.91 -6.87 -45.09
C SER A 364 -29.75 -7.45 -44.23
N ILE A 365 -29.79 -7.23 -42.91
CA ILE A 365 -28.83 -7.81 -41.97
C ILE A 365 -28.78 -9.35 -42.05
N ALA A 366 -29.94 -9.98 -42.28
CA ALA A 366 -30.05 -11.43 -42.41
C ALA A 366 -29.33 -11.95 -43.66
N GLU A 367 -29.50 -11.28 -44.80
CA GLU A 367 -28.83 -11.63 -46.07
C GLU A 367 -27.33 -11.39 -46.00
N LEU A 368 -26.88 -10.25 -45.42
CA LEU A 368 -25.47 -9.96 -45.21
C LEU A 368 -24.81 -11.00 -44.29
N ARG A 369 -25.50 -11.42 -43.23
CA ARG A 369 -25.03 -12.47 -42.32
C ARG A 369 -24.88 -13.81 -43.03
N SER A 370 -25.87 -14.17 -43.84
CA SER A 370 -25.87 -15.43 -44.61
C SER A 370 -24.72 -15.46 -45.63
N ARG A 371 -24.50 -14.37 -46.38
CA ARG A 371 -23.46 -14.29 -47.42
C ARG A 371 -22.05 -14.20 -46.85
N LEU A 372 -21.88 -13.55 -45.69
CA LEU A 372 -20.56 -13.33 -45.08
C LEU A 372 -20.18 -14.42 -44.08
N HIS A 373 -21.12 -15.26 -43.64
CA HIS A 373 -20.94 -16.29 -42.59
C HIS A 373 -20.37 -15.75 -41.29
N VAL A 374 -20.86 -14.58 -40.84
CA VAL A 374 -20.34 -13.89 -39.62
C VAL A 374 -21.38 -13.83 -38.49
N ARG A 375 -20.93 -13.71 -37.26
CA ARG A 375 -21.80 -13.50 -36.09
C ARG A 375 -22.47 -12.13 -36.17
N ASN A 376 -23.75 -12.07 -35.77
CA ASN A 376 -24.59 -10.88 -35.86
C ASN A 376 -23.97 -9.63 -35.21
N GLN A 377 -23.37 -9.77 -34.02
CA GLN A 377 -22.73 -8.67 -33.30
C GLN A 377 -21.60 -8.03 -34.12
N ARG A 378 -20.74 -8.86 -34.72
CA ARG A 378 -19.56 -8.40 -35.48
C ARG A 378 -19.99 -7.73 -36.81
N LEU A 379 -21.04 -8.24 -37.43
CA LEU A 379 -21.63 -7.61 -38.62
C LEU A 379 -22.18 -6.22 -38.28
N LEU A 380 -22.96 -6.10 -37.20
CA LEU A 380 -23.54 -4.82 -36.78
C LEU A 380 -22.47 -3.78 -36.39
N GLU A 381 -21.41 -4.19 -35.75
CA GLU A 381 -20.28 -3.30 -35.42
C GLU A 381 -19.59 -2.80 -36.69
N THR A 382 -19.31 -3.69 -37.65
CA THR A 382 -18.68 -3.32 -38.93
C THR A 382 -19.60 -2.40 -39.75
N LEU A 383 -20.90 -2.68 -39.81
CA LEU A 383 -21.88 -1.82 -40.49
C LEU A 383 -21.96 -0.41 -39.89
N ARG A 384 -22.01 -0.29 -38.54
CA ARG A 384 -21.99 1.01 -37.87
C ARG A 384 -20.71 1.81 -38.20
N GLN A 385 -19.58 1.16 -38.23
CA GLN A 385 -18.31 1.79 -38.58
C GLN A 385 -18.29 2.27 -40.03
N LEU A 386 -18.74 1.45 -40.98
CA LEU A 386 -18.77 1.84 -42.38
C LEU A 386 -19.82 2.91 -42.69
N VAL A 387 -20.93 2.94 -41.94
CA VAL A 387 -21.93 4.02 -42.03
C VAL A 387 -21.35 5.33 -41.48
N SER A 388 -20.65 5.31 -40.36
CA SER A 388 -19.96 6.50 -39.80
C SER A 388 -18.90 7.04 -40.77
N GLN A 389 -18.21 6.16 -41.49
CA GLN A 389 -17.25 6.50 -42.55
C GLN A 389 -17.88 6.93 -43.87
N ARG A 390 -19.21 6.98 -43.96
CA ARG A 390 -19.99 7.30 -45.20
C ARG A 390 -19.68 6.36 -46.38
N ARG A 391 -19.21 5.15 -46.13
CA ARG A 391 -18.92 4.12 -47.16
C ARG A 391 -20.11 3.21 -47.40
N VAL A 392 -21.04 3.14 -46.45
CA VAL A 392 -22.31 2.39 -46.54
C VAL A 392 -23.42 3.31 -46.08
N SER A 393 -24.55 3.27 -46.79
CA SER A 393 -25.78 3.97 -46.41
C SER A 393 -26.84 3.00 -45.94
N ARG A 394 -27.62 3.40 -44.95
CA ARG A 394 -28.84 2.70 -44.56
C ARG A 394 -30.00 3.27 -45.38
N VAL A 395 -30.69 2.42 -46.10
CA VAL A 395 -31.82 2.77 -46.94
C VAL A 395 -33.03 1.88 -46.62
N ASP A 396 -34.19 2.21 -47.15
CA ASP A 396 -35.36 1.36 -46.98
C ASP A 396 -35.09 -0.04 -47.54
N GLY A 397 -35.28 -1.04 -46.68
CA GLY A 397 -34.99 -2.43 -47.01
C GLY A 397 -33.60 -2.96 -46.61
N GLY A 398 -32.65 -2.11 -46.17
CA GLY A 398 -31.35 -2.62 -45.72
C GLY A 398 -30.17 -1.66 -45.80
N TYR A 399 -29.03 -2.15 -46.26
CA TYR A 399 -27.78 -1.42 -46.44
C TYR A 399 -27.30 -1.48 -47.89
N ALA A 400 -26.78 -0.40 -48.39
CA ALA A 400 -26.22 -0.28 -49.74
C ALA A 400 -24.83 0.38 -49.70
N ALA A 401 -23.98 0.13 -50.68
CA ALA A 401 -22.73 0.86 -50.82
C ALA A 401 -23.00 2.35 -51.09
N ALA A 402 -22.29 3.24 -50.42
CA ALA A 402 -22.44 4.67 -50.72
C ALA A 402 -21.84 5.00 -52.09
N PRO A 403 -22.44 5.91 -52.87
CA PRO A 403 -21.87 6.34 -54.16
C PRO A 403 -20.51 7.02 -53.89
N PRO A 404 -19.54 6.87 -54.84
CA PRO A 404 -18.25 7.56 -54.72
C PRO A 404 -18.48 9.07 -54.65
N MET A 405 -17.79 9.73 -53.74
CA MET A 405 -17.85 11.20 -53.60
C MET A 405 -17.34 11.84 -54.90
N PRO A 406 -18.03 12.83 -55.43
CA PRO A 406 -17.52 13.60 -56.56
C PRO A 406 -16.22 14.30 -56.13
N ARG A 407 -15.18 14.21 -56.97
CA ARG A 407 -13.89 14.85 -56.80
C ARG A 407 -13.97 16.36 -56.83
#